data_9a6f530738bcb6f7f88b81f0f0b1a1be
#
_entry.id   9a6f530738bcb6f7f88b81f0f0b1a1be
#
_cell.length_a   1.000
_cell.length_b   1.000
_cell.length_c   1.000
_cell.angle_alpha   90.00
_cell.angle_beta   90.00
_cell.angle_gamma   90.00
#
_symmetry.space_group_name_H-M   'P 1'
#
loop_
_entity.id
_entity.type
_entity.pdbx_description
1 polymer ?
#
loop_
_entity_poly.entity_id
_entity_poly.type
_entity_poly.pdbx_seq_one_letter_code
_entity_poly.pdbx_strand_id
1 'polypeptide(L)' 'MIDYSESLIKIAVLIAHYRKLVLKGQFDAAADIADDMQIAVVNLQEWTEAQCTETPNF' A
#
# COMPACT_ATOMS: atom_id res chain seq x y z
N MET A 1 -6.97 11.94 -11.95
CA MET A 1 -6.55 10.62 -12.42
C MET A 1 -5.67 9.95 -11.37
N ILE A 2 -5.99 8.71 -11.03
CA ILE A 2 -5.22 7.99 -10.04
C ILE A 2 -4.01 7.35 -10.70
N ASP A 3 -2.86 7.62 -10.15
CA ASP A 3 -1.61 7.11 -10.66
C ASP A 3 -1.08 6.05 -9.71
N TYR A 4 -0.62 4.93 -10.25
CA TYR A 4 -0.05 3.88 -9.43
C TYR A 4 1.17 4.36 -8.65
N SER A 5 1.86 5.39 -9.16
CA SER A 5 3.04 5.94 -8.48
C SER A 5 2.69 6.51 -7.11
N GLU A 6 1.52 7.13 -6.98
CA GLU A 6 1.10 7.66 -5.69
C GLU A 6 0.91 6.55 -4.67
N SER A 7 0.31 5.44 -5.11
CA SER A 7 0.12 4.30 -4.22
C SER A 7 1.46 3.71 -3.79
N LEU A 8 2.42 3.62 -4.71
CA LEU A 8 3.74 3.09 -4.38
C LEU A 8 4.47 3.98 -3.38
N ILE A 9 4.40 5.29 -3.58
CA ILE A 9 5.04 6.24 -2.66
C ILE A 9 4.40 6.12 -1.28
N LYS A 10 3.08 6.05 -1.23
CA LYS A 10 2.36 5.95 0.02
C LYS A 10 2.71 4.66 0.76
N ILE A 11 2.75 3.55 0.02
CA ILE A 11 3.12 2.26 0.61
C ILE A 11 4.53 2.32 1.16
N ALA A 12 5.47 2.90 0.43
CA ALA A 12 6.86 3.00 0.89
C ALA A 12 6.96 3.81 2.18
N VAL A 13 6.23 4.92 2.27
CA VAL A 13 6.22 5.74 3.48
C VAL A 13 5.62 4.95 4.65
N LEU A 14 4.53 4.25 4.41
CA LEU A 14 3.88 3.47 5.45
C LEU A 14 4.76 2.33 5.94
N ILE A 15 5.49 1.68 5.03
CA ILE A 15 6.41 0.61 5.41
C ILE A 15 7.48 1.14 6.34
N ALA A 16 8.08 2.27 6.01
CA ALA A 16 9.11 2.87 6.84
C ALA A 16 8.56 3.23 8.22
N HIS A 17 7.36 3.79 8.26
CA HIS A 17 6.72 4.16 9.50
C HIS A 17 6.39 2.93 10.34
N TYR A 18 5.86 1.90 9.71
CA TYR A 18 5.54 0.64 10.38
C TYR A 18 6.80 0.05 11.04
N ARG A 19 7.89 0.01 10.29
CA ARG A 19 9.15 -0.54 10.79
C ARG A 19 9.61 0.20 12.04
N LYS A 20 9.54 1.53 12.03
CA LYS A 20 9.93 2.32 13.19
C LYS A 20 9.10 1.98 14.41
N LEU A 21 7.80 1.84 14.24
CA LEU A 21 6.90 1.54 15.34
C LEU A 21 7.16 0.17 15.92
N VAL A 22 7.41 -0.82 15.06
CA VAL A 22 7.70 -2.17 15.51
C VAL A 22 9.01 -2.21 16.30
N LEU A 23 10.02 -1.49 15.81
CA LEU A 23 11.30 -1.45 16.50
C LEU A 23 11.21 -0.81 17.88
N LYS A 24 10.25 0.10 18.05
CA LYS A 24 10.00 0.73 19.34
C LYS A 24 9.06 -0.08 20.23
N GLY A 25 8.52 -1.16 19.74
CA GLY A 25 7.57 -1.98 20.48
C GLY A 25 6.17 -1.40 20.53
N GLN A 26 5.86 -0.42 19.67
CA GLN A 26 4.54 0.21 19.66
C GLN A 26 3.64 -0.52 18.69
N PHE A 27 3.20 -1.70 19.10
CA PHE A 27 2.48 -2.59 18.19
C PHE A 27 1.06 -2.11 17.89
N ASP A 28 0.40 -1.42 18.81
CA ASP A 28 -0.93 -0.89 18.55
C ASP A 28 -0.90 0.14 17.43
N ALA A 29 0.07 1.06 17.50
CA ALA A 29 0.23 2.06 16.45
C ALA A 29 0.65 1.41 15.14
N ALA A 30 1.50 0.38 15.22
CA ALA A 30 1.93 -0.34 14.01
C ALA A 30 0.74 -1.03 13.35
N ALA A 31 -0.22 -1.54 14.12
CA ALA A 31 -1.41 -2.17 13.57
C ALA A 31 -2.25 -1.16 12.77
N ASP A 32 -2.34 0.08 13.26
CA ASP A 32 -3.06 1.13 12.52
C ASP A 32 -2.38 1.42 11.18
N ILE A 33 -1.05 1.44 11.18
CA ILE A 33 -0.31 1.65 9.93
C ILE A 33 -0.51 0.48 8.98
N ALA A 34 -0.58 -0.74 9.51
CA ALA A 34 -0.82 -1.91 8.67
C ALA A 34 -2.19 -1.83 7.98
N ASP A 35 -3.20 -1.32 8.68
CA ASP A 35 -4.52 -1.12 8.08
C ASP A 35 -4.44 -0.13 6.93
N ASP A 36 -3.72 0.97 7.10
CA ASP A 36 -3.54 1.96 6.06
C ASP A 36 -2.80 1.37 4.87
N MET A 37 -1.79 0.52 5.12
CA MET A 37 -1.07 -0.15 4.05
C MET A 37 -2.01 -1.06 3.25
N GLN A 38 -2.90 -1.75 3.93
CA GLN A 38 -3.83 -2.64 3.26
C GLN A 38 -4.73 -1.86 2.30
N ILE A 39 -5.21 -0.71 2.71
CA ILE A 39 -6.03 0.14 1.85
C ILE A 39 -5.24 0.57 0.63
N ALA A 40 -3.99 0.99 0.81
CA ALA A 40 -3.15 1.42 -0.30
C ALA A 40 -2.89 0.28 -1.27
N VAL A 41 -2.68 -0.93 -0.75
CA VAL A 41 -2.44 -2.10 -1.59
C VAL A 41 -3.70 -2.46 -2.38
N VAL A 42 -4.87 -2.37 -1.76
CA VAL A 42 -6.13 -2.65 -2.47
C VAL A 42 -6.32 -1.66 -3.61
N ASN A 43 -6.03 -0.38 -3.37
CA ASN A 43 -6.12 0.62 -4.43
C ASN A 43 -5.19 0.29 -5.58
N LEU A 44 -3.98 -0.14 -5.27
CA LEU A 44 -3.01 -0.53 -6.29
C LEU A 44 -3.49 -1.76 -7.06
N GLN A 45 -4.06 -2.71 -6.35
CA GLN A 45 -4.61 -3.92 -6.95
C GLN A 45 -5.73 -3.58 -7.94
N GLU A 46 -6.62 -2.67 -7.56
CA GLU A 46 -7.72 -2.26 -8.43
C GLU A 46 -7.20 -1.60 -9.70
N TRP A 47 -6.18 -0.75 -9.54
CA TRP A 47 -5.57 -0.12 -10.70
C TRP A 47 -4.98 -1.17 -11.64
N THR A 48 -4.28 -2.15 -11.08
CA THR A 48 -3.64 -3.21 -11.86
C THR A 48 -4.68 -4.05 -12.59
N GLU A 49 -5.76 -4.39 -11.92
CA GLU A 49 -6.82 -5.19 -12.52
C GLU A 49 -7.48 -4.47 -13.68
N ALA A 50 -7.63 -3.16 -13.56
CA ALA A 50 -8.18 -2.37 -14.66
C ALA A 50 -7.28 -2.44 -15.88
N GLN A 51 -5.97 -2.44 -15.68
CA GLN A 51 -5.03 -2.55 -16.80
C GLN A 51 -5.09 -3.93 -17.44
N CYS A 52 -5.20 -4.97 -16.63
CA CYS A 52 -5.27 -6.34 -17.12
C CYS A 52 -6.52 -6.56 -17.95
N THR A 53 -7.61 -5.87 -17.64
CA THR A 53 -8.84 -6.01 -18.41
C THR A 53 -8.65 -5.52 -19.83
N GLU A 54 -7.77 -4.54 -20.02
CA GLU A 54 -7.54 -3.96 -21.34
C GLU A 54 -6.49 -4.71 -22.14
N THR A 55 -5.54 -5.33 -21.46
CA THR A 55 -4.48 -6.07 -22.11
C THR A 55 -4.36 -7.44 -21.47
N PRO A 56 -5.27 -8.34 -21.79
CA PRO A 56 -5.38 -9.62 -21.07
C PRO A 56 -4.43 -10.68 -21.58
N ASN A 57 -3.32 -10.35 -22.09
CA ASN A 57 -2.45 -11.38 -22.62
C ASN A 57 -1.19 -11.54 -21.78
N PHE A 58 -0.85 -12.72 -21.61
CA PHE A 58 0.38 -13.09 -20.95
C PHE A 58 0.97 -14.32 -21.58
#